data_84f034c4b5c8262f3b9cd4fc47147d34
#
_entry.id   84f034c4b5c8262f3b9cd4fc47147d34
#
_cell.length_a   1.000
_cell.length_b   1.000
_cell.length_c   1.000
_cell.angle_alpha   90.00
_cell.angle_beta   90.00
_cell.angle_gamma   90.00
#
_symmetry.space_group_name_H-M   'P 1'
#
loop_
_entity.id
_entity.type
_entity.pdbx_description
1 polymer ?
#
loop_
_entity_poly.entity_id
_entity_poly.type
_entity_poly.pdbx_seq_one_letter_code
_entity_poly.pdbx_strand_id
1 'polypeptide(L)'
;MKKMMLAAALAATSVLAVSAADVYVSISTGKKKNAGTKEAPLKNLWHALQKVENGDTIHLAEGIYPGNAKCNWFLIDKAVSIIGGYSPDFSARNPLKHRTMFQPLNENNDKKGNGLGIFTIQFDMSKPAPKGVNMVFDGLIFDDGQAQSYHPVKGKPEGVETGMWLEPPAKGNTQFPSAKRYLVYSATANRAEGDITFKNCLFLNAGNIAVNLNWYKGKVKMENNVFCNNLMVGANVYSSNPKPGEVEWEFEKNTVLFTWSRTSELSDMGFGVRTTGNVKSELEDNIIGLSVLTGWDNTKGNDKTKKIEAEGNVFFLNRGSDAQVTKSPSVVKVAVDDFEDDLEGNYGIEKASENVGLADPKAFNGRINTAFLNAFLSMKYSEKASLDAGKLNAFRQAVGLPQQGTIVSKVDMFGNRYPLEDALKLFGAMAGKGAQEIK
;
A
#
# COMPACT_ATOMS: atom_id res chain seq x y z
N MET A 1 -17.33 54.58 -56.24
CA MET A 1 -17.62 53.27 -55.61
C MET A 1 -16.30 52.63 -55.24
N LYS A 2 -15.88 52.74 -53.96
CA LYS A 2 -14.63 52.13 -53.43
C LYS A 2 -14.97 50.75 -52.84
N LYS A 3 -14.41 49.69 -53.40
CA LYS A 3 -14.53 48.36 -52.86
C LYS A 3 -13.50 48.22 -51.68
N MET A 4 -14.00 48.10 -50.45
CA MET A 4 -13.19 47.66 -49.32
C MET A 4 -13.04 46.15 -49.37
N MET A 5 -11.85 45.66 -49.58
CA MET A 5 -11.51 44.24 -49.31
C MET A 5 -11.21 44.08 -47.83
N LEU A 6 -12.02 43.29 -47.16
CA LEU A 6 -11.80 42.85 -45.78
C LEU A 6 -10.93 41.59 -45.81
N ALA A 7 -9.66 41.71 -45.44
CA ALA A 7 -8.78 40.58 -45.26
C ALA A 7 -9.04 39.98 -43.86
N ALA A 8 -9.66 38.81 -43.79
CA ALA A 8 -9.79 38.01 -42.55
C ALA A 8 -8.46 37.30 -42.31
N ALA A 9 -7.70 37.73 -41.34
CA ALA A 9 -6.55 37.00 -40.86
C ALA A 9 -7.01 35.82 -39.97
N LEU A 10 -6.94 34.62 -40.47
CA LEU A 10 -7.10 33.40 -39.67
C LEU A 10 -5.86 33.23 -38.81
N ALA A 11 -5.96 33.56 -37.53
CA ALA A 11 -4.96 33.19 -36.54
C ALA A 11 -5.09 31.69 -36.25
N ALA A 12 -4.29 30.88 -36.88
CA ALA A 12 -4.14 29.46 -36.51
C ALA A 12 -3.39 29.41 -35.18
N THR A 13 -4.11 29.28 -34.08
CA THR A 13 -3.52 28.88 -32.81
C THR A 13 -3.13 27.41 -32.94
N SER A 14 -1.86 27.16 -33.26
CA SER A 14 -1.26 25.83 -33.12
C SER A 14 -1.21 25.52 -31.62
N VAL A 15 -2.13 24.70 -31.16
CA VAL A 15 -1.99 24.01 -29.88
C VAL A 15 -0.80 23.07 -30.06
N LEU A 16 0.36 23.49 -29.62
CA LEU A 16 1.50 22.62 -29.48
C LEU A 16 1.07 21.55 -28.44
N ALA A 17 0.79 20.35 -28.91
CA ALA A 17 0.67 19.20 -28.03
C ALA A 17 2.01 19.07 -27.30
N VAL A 18 2.03 19.43 -26.01
CA VAL A 18 3.19 19.19 -25.17
C VAL A 18 3.32 17.66 -25.07
N SER A 19 4.32 17.12 -25.73
CA SER A 19 4.66 15.69 -25.59
C SER A 19 5.11 15.46 -24.16
N ALA A 20 4.59 14.41 -23.51
CA ALA A 20 5.06 13.98 -22.21
C ALA A 20 6.59 13.80 -22.22
N ALA A 21 7.27 14.38 -21.25
CA ALA A 21 8.72 14.33 -21.13
C ALA A 21 9.16 13.19 -20.22
N ASP A 22 10.31 12.59 -20.57
CA ASP A 22 11.02 11.66 -19.70
C ASP A 22 12.07 12.41 -18.88
N VAL A 23 12.02 12.27 -17.55
CA VAL A 23 12.97 12.88 -16.62
C VAL A 23 13.69 11.80 -15.83
N TYR A 24 15.01 11.82 -15.86
CA TYR A 24 15.86 10.81 -15.25
C TYR A 24 16.46 11.29 -13.94
N VAL A 25 16.43 10.44 -12.92
CA VAL A 25 16.92 10.74 -11.56
C VAL A 25 17.81 9.60 -11.07
N SER A 26 19.00 9.95 -10.63
CA SER A 26 19.93 8.99 -10.01
C SER A 26 20.53 9.57 -8.74
N ILE A 27 20.27 8.92 -7.60
CA ILE A 27 20.83 9.36 -6.31
C ILE A 27 22.35 9.20 -6.25
N SER A 28 22.92 8.29 -7.03
CA SER A 28 24.35 8.01 -7.07
C SER A 28 25.08 8.94 -8.07
N THR A 29 24.62 9.04 -9.30
CA THR A 29 25.32 9.76 -10.38
C THR A 29 24.76 11.14 -10.71
N GLY A 30 23.52 11.42 -10.30
CA GLY A 30 22.83 12.66 -10.61
C GLY A 30 23.39 13.90 -9.90
N LYS A 31 23.15 15.07 -10.49
CA LYS A 31 23.49 16.38 -9.90
C LYS A 31 22.26 17.28 -9.90
N LYS A 32 22.16 18.16 -8.90
CA LYS A 32 21.03 19.09 -8.76
C LYS A 32 20.80 19.97 -10.00
N LYS A 33 21.91 20.38 -10.66
CA LYS A 33 21.88 21.32 -11.79
C LYS A 33 21.77 20.63 -13.16
N ASN A 34 21.71 19.30 -13.21
CA ASN A 34 21.60 18.56 -14.46
C ASN A 34 20.24 18.80 -15.13
N ALA A 35 20.19 18.52 -16.43
CA ALA A 35 18.99 18.71 -17.23
C ALA A 35 17.87 17.72 -16.88
N GLY A 36 18.22 16.52 -16.41
CA GLY A 36 17.27 15.42 -16.16
C GLY A 36 17.19 14.47 -17.34
N THR A 37 18.17 14.50 -18.25
CA THR A 37 18.30 13.50 -19.31
C THR A 37 18.98 12.23 -18.77
N LYS A 38 18.98 11.17 -19.57
CA LYS A 38 19.63 9.90 -19.22
C LYS A 38 21.14 10.06 -18.96
N GLU A 39 21.81 10.91 -19.75
CA GLU A 39 23.24 11.22 -19.64
C GLU A 39 23.55 12.22 -18.54
N ALA A 40 22.58 13.02 -18.16
CA ALA A 40 22.70 14.06 -17.13
C ALA A 40 21.52 14.03 -16.16
N PRO A 41 21.37 12.94 -15.36
CA PRO A 41 20.23 12.75 -14.46
C PRO A 41 20.23 13.76 -13.31
N LEU A 42 19.05 14.06 -12.78
CA LEU A 42 18.87 14.84 -11.57
C LEU A 42 19.31 14.06 -10.32
N LYS A 43 19.66 14.74 -9.24
CA LYS A 43 20.19 14.13 -8.01
C LYS A 43 19.14 13.34 -7.23
N ASN A 44 17.90 13.83 -7.15
CA ASN A 44 16.85 13.15 -6.41
C ASN A 44 15.45 13.52 -6.95
N LEU A 45 14.45 12.75 -6.54
CA LEU A 45 13.06 12.91 -6.96
C LEU A 45 12.54 14.34 -6.68
N TRP A 46 12.91 14.94 -5.57
CA TRP A 46 12.51 16.31 -5.23
C TRP A 46 12.83 17.32 -6.33
N HIS A 47 14.01 17.21 -6.92
CA HIS A 47 14.40 18.11 -8.00
C HIS A 47 13.63 17.84 -9.31
N ALA A 48 13.27 16.60 -9.56
CA ALA A 48 12.44 16.23 -10.70
C ALA A 48 11.02 16.77 -10.55
N LEU A 49 10.39 16.58 -9.39
CA LEU A 49 9.03 17.05 -9.11
C LEU A 49 8.88 18.58 -9.27
N GLN A 50 9.97 19.35 -9.13
CA GLN A 50 9.95 20.78 -9.39
C GLN A 50 9.97 21.14 -10.89
N LYS A 51 10.40 20.23 -11.76
CA LYS A 51 10.59 20.47 -13.20
C LYS A 51 9.52 19.86 -14.08
N VAL A 52 8.93 18.76 -13.66
CA VAL A 52 7.93 18.03 -14.46
C VAL A 52 6.61 18.76 -14.55
N GLU A 53 5.85 18.44 -15.58
CA GLU A 53 4.47 18.85 -15.77
C GLU A 53 3.53 17.63 -15.74
N ASN A 54 2.22 17.86 -15.79
CA ASN A 54 1.25 16.77 -15.86
C ASN A 54 1.46 15.93 -17.13
N GLY A 55 1.48 14.63 -16.96
CA GLY A 55 1.71 13.67 -18.04
C GLY A 55 3.15 13.19 -18.17
N ASP A 56 4.12 13.87 -17.55
CA ASP A 56 5.53 13.48 -17.62
C ASP A 56 5.81 12.17 -16.85
N THR A 57 6.91 11.52 -17.24
CA THR A 57 7.40 10.31 -16.58
C THR A 57 8.76 10.54 -15.95
N ILE A 58 8.89 10.17 -14.68
CA ILE A 58 10.14 10.22 -13.93
C ILE A 58 10.72 8.81 -13.82
N HIS A 59 11.92 8.60 -14.34
CA HIS A 59 12.67 7.36 -14.26
C HIS A 59 13.68 7.42 -13.14
N LEU A 60 13.60 6.48 -12.20
CA LEU A 60 14.47 6.45 -11.01
C LEU A 60 15.46 5.30 -11.09
N ALA A 61 16.74 5.62 -11.01
CA ALA A 61 17.77 4.62 -10.83
C ALA A 61 17.71 4.02 -9.41
N GLU A 62 18.36 2.87 -9.23
CA GLU A 62 18.51 2.23 -7.93
C GLU A 62 19.11 3.17 -6.88
N GLY A 63 18.70 2.97 -5.64
CA GLY A 63 19.21 3.71 -4.49
C GLY A 63 18.12 4.03 -3.46
N ILE A 64 18.53 4.65 -2.36
CA ILE A 64 17.65 5.05 -1.27
C ILE A 64 17.32 6.54 -1.42
N TYR A 65 16.05 6.84 -1.53
CA TYR A 65 15.48 8.18 -1.66
C TYR A 65 14.82 8.58 -0.34
N PRO A 66 15.49 9.36 0.52
CA PRO A 66 15.01 9.60 1.89
C PRO A 66 13.92 10.67 2.01
N GLY A 67 13.53 11.29 0.93
CA GLY A 67 12.62 12.42 0.92
C GLY A 67 13.33 13.76 0.70
N ASN A 68 12.61 14.83 0.92
CA ASN A 68 13.17 16.17 0.89
C ASN A 68 14.12 16.38 2.09
N ALA A 69 15.17 17.16 1.94
CA ALA A 69 16.20 17.44 2.95
C ALA A 69 15.68 17.92 4.34
N LYS A 70 14.41 18.28 4.45
CA LYS A 70 13.77 18.76 5.69
C LYS A 70 12.58 17.93 6.15
N CYS A 71 12.14 16.98 5.36
CA CYS A 71 11.02 16.10 5.63
C CYS A 71 11.26 14.75 4.94
N ASN A 72 10.76 13.71 5.56
CA ASN A 72 10.93 12.33 5.10
C ASN A 72 9.81 11.92 4.11
N TRP A 73 9.36 12.81 3.25
CA TRP A 73 8.24 12.59 2.35
C TRP A 73 8.37 13.39 1.05
N PHE A 74 7.57 13.01 0.05
CA PHE A 74 7.45 13.70 -1.23
C PHE A 74 6.01 14.12 -1.47
N LEU A 75 5.83 15.37 -1.85
CA LEU A 75 4.56 15.88 -2.36
C LEU A 75 4.48 15.60 -3.86
N ILE A 76 3.47 14.82 -4.24
CA ILE A 76 3.12 14.57 -5.64
C ILE A 76 1.91 15.46 -5.96
N ASP A 77 2.18 16.65 -6.46
CA ASP A 77 1.19 17.69 -6.76
C ASP A 77 0.86 17.81 -8.25
N LYS A 78 1.45 16.94 -9.05
CA LYS A 78 1.23 16.83 -10.50
C LYS A 78 0.91 15.38 -10.88
N ALA A 79 0.13 15.23 -11.94
CA ALA A 79 -0.21 13.94 -12.48
C ALA A 79 0.96 13.37 -13.30
N VAL A 80 1.91 12.75 -12.63
CA VAL A 80 3.14 12.20 -13.23
C VAL A 80 3.25 10.70 -12.95
N SER A 81 3.92 9.98 -13.84
CA SER A 81 4.33 8.60 -13.62
C SER A 81 5.72 8.54 -12.99
N ILE A 82 5.95 7.57 -12.09
CA ILE A 82 7.25 7.35 -11.43
C ILE A 82 7.62 5.88 -11.58
N ILE A 83 8.66 5.63 -12.35
CA ILE A 83 9.11 4.28 -12.72
C ILE A 83 10.48 4.03 -12.13
N GLY A 84 10.57 3.06 -11.23
CA GLY A 84 11.82 2.63 -10.61
C GLY A 84 12.41 1.37 -11.23
N GLY A 85 13.46 0.86 -10.60
CA GLY A 85 14.08 -0.41 -10.98
C GLY A 85 15.16 -0.29 -12.06
N TYR A 86 15.68 0.90 -12.30
CA TYR A 86 16.74 1.11 -13.28
C TYR A 86 18.14 0.99 -12.69
N SER A 87 19.08 0.46 -13.49
CA SER A 87 20.51 0.56 -13.21
C SER A 87 20.97 2.02 -13.12
N PRO A 88 22.12 2.33 -12.48
CA PRO A 88 22.58 3.71 -12.31
C PRO A 88 22.76 4.50 -13.60
N ASP A 89 23.00 3.83 -14.72
CA ASP A 89 23.16 4.37 -16.07
C ASP A 89 21.90 4.25 -16.94
N PHE A 90 20.79 3.71 -16.38
CA PHE A 90 19.53 3.48 -17.06
C PHE A 90 19.60 2.52 -18.27
N SER A 91 20.63 1.69 -18.38
CA SER A 91 20.78 0.72 -19.46
C SER A 91 19.92 -0.53 -19.27
N ALA A 92 19.58 -0.86 -18.04
CA ALA A 92 18.77 -2.01 -17.66
C ALA A 92 17.69 -1.63 -16.66
N ARG A 93 16.59 -2.38 -16.68
CA ARG A 93 15.53 -2.27 -15.68
C ARG A 93 15.15 -3.64 -15.13
N ASN A 94 15.23 -3.78 -13.82
CA ASN A 94 14.68 -4.91 -13.07
C ASN A 94 14.46 -4.46 -11.62
N PRO A 95 13.22 -4.26 -11.15
CA PRO A 95 12.91 -3.72 -9.83
C PRO A 95 13.43 -4.56 -8.66
N LEU A 96 13.59 -5.86 -8.82
CA LEU A 96 14.11 -6.73 -7.76
C LEU A 96 15.64 -6.65 -7.65
N LYS A 97 16.33 -6.34 -8.75
CA LYS A 97 17.78 -6.22 -8.82
C LYS A 97 18.23 -4.78 -8.59
N HIS A 98 17.63 -3.84 -9.30
CA HIS A 98 17.95 -2.41 -9.24
C HIS A 98 16.91 -1.70 -8.36
N ARG A 99 17.08 -1.78 -7.06
CA ARG A 99 16.09 -1.39 -6.06
C ARG A 99 15.97 0.12 -5.92
N THR A 100 14.81 0.65 -6.24
CA THR A 100 14.46 2.05 -6.02
C THR A 100 13.65 2.15 -4.74
N MET A 101 14.28 2.56 -3.64
CA MET A 101 13.70 2.50 -2.31
C MET A 101 13.43 3.89 -1.74
N PHE A 102 12.21 4.11 -1.28
CA PHE A 102 11.80 5.28 -0.52
C PHE A 102 11.80 4.93 0.96
N GLN A 103 12.80 5.42 1.67
CA GLN A 103 12.99 5.14 3.09
C GLN A 103 13.32 6.43 3.83
N PRO A 104 12.52 6.82 4.85
CA PRO A 104 12.81 7.98 5.68
C PRO A 104 14.15 7.83 6.39
N LEU A 105 14.81 8.96 6.65
CA LEU A 105 15.95 8.99 7.55
C LEU A 105 15.48 8.72 8.99
N ASN A 106 16.34 8.06 9.78
CA ASN A 106 16.05 7.70 11.17
C ASN A 106 15.84 8.91 12.10
N GLU A 107 16.26 10.07 11.67
CA GLU A 107 16.07 11.29 12.41
C GLU A 107 14.62 11.74 12.28
N ASN A 108 13.93 11.71 13.41
CA ASN A 108 12.55 12.15 13.50
C ASN A 108 12.45 13.66 13.30
N ASN A 109 12.61 14.10 12.10
CA ASN A 109 12.44 15.49 11.70
C ASN A 109 11.00 15.83 11.33
N ASP A 110 10.02 15.03 11.77
CA ASP A 110 8.60 15.29 11.55
C ASP A 110 8.08 16.58 12.20
N LYS A 111 8.95 17.32 12.89
CA LYS A 111 8.61 18.64 13.46
C LYS A 111 8.23 19.70 12.43
N LYS A 112 8.43 19.47 11.13
CA LYS A 112 8.26 20.50 10.09
C LYS A 112 7.52 20.06 8.82
N GLY A 113 6.96 18.86 8.74
CA GLY A 113 6.29 18.44 7.53
C GLY A 113 4.96 17.74 7.84
N ASN A 114 3.88 18.28 7.32
CA ASN A 114 2.55 17.69 7.42
C ASN A 114 2.32 16.57 6.37
N GLY A 115 3.39 15.97 5.88
CA GLY A 115 3.29 14.81 5.00
C GLY A 115 2.71 13.63 5.76
N LEU A 116 1.53 13.19 5.34
CA LEU A 116 0.86 12.04 5.95
C LEU A 116 1.42 10.72 5.39
N GLY A 117 2.05 10.73 4.22
CA GLY A 117 2.66 9.56 3.60
C GLY A 117 4.09 9.83 3.09
N ILE A 118 4.87 8.76 2.87
CA ILE A 118 6.15 8.89 2.15
C ILE A 118 5.87 9.53 0.78
N PHE A 119 4.84 9.04 0.07
CA PHE A 119 4.22 9.80 -1.01
C PHE A 119 2.90 10.39 -0.51
N THR A 120 2.79 11.70 -0.57
CA THR A 120 1.52 12.41 -0.37
C THR A 120 1.05 12.95 -1.72
N ILE A 121 -0.02 12.36 -2.27
CA ILE A 121 -0.60 12.78 -3.54
C ILE A 121 -1.66 13.83 -3.22
N GLN A 122 -1.39 15.06 -3.59
CA GLN A 122 -2.29 16.18 -3.30
C GLN A 122 -2.15 17.27 -4.36
N PHE A 123 -3.13 17.38 -5.23
CA PHE A 123 -3.19 18.41 -6.24
C PHE A 123 -3.58 19.78 -5.64
N ASP A 124 -3.17 20.85 -6.30
CA ASP A 124 -3.44 22.23 -5.88
C ASP A 124 -4.94 22.52 -5.94
N MET A 125 -5.55 22.68 -4.76
CA MET A 125 -6.98 22.93 -4.61
C MET A 125 -7.43 24.32 -5.09
N SER A 126 -6.51 25.23 -5.32
CA SER A 126 -6.80 26.57 -5.88
C SER A 126 -6.98 26.53 -7.40
N LYS A 127 -6.63 25.41 -8.04
CA LYS A 127 -6.74 25.18 -9.47
C LYS A 127 -7.87 24.21 -9.79
N PRO A 128 -8.38 24.20 -11.03
CA PRO A 128 -9.25 23.14 -11.47
C PRO A 128 -8.62 21.76 -11.24
N ALA A 129 -9.44 20.81 -10.80
CA ALA A 129 -8.97 19.43 -10.61
C ALA A 129 -8.39 18.89 -11.93
N PRO A 130 -7.25 18.20 -11.88
CA PRO A 130 -6.69 17.60 -13.08
C PRO A 130 -7.63 16.54 -13.63
N LYS A 131 -7.83 16.55 -14.95
CA LYS A 131 -8.68 15.61 -15.68
C LYS A 131 -7.86 14.80 -16.67
N GLY A 132 -8.30 13.57 -16.92
CA GLY A 132 -7.62 12.66 -17.83
C GLY A 132 -6.21 12.30 -17.34
N VAL A 133 -5.99 12.33 -16.03
CA VAL A 133 -4.69 11.92 -15.46
C VAL A 133 -4.49 10.43 -15.69
N ASN A 134 -3.23 10.07 -15.99
CA ASN A 134 -2.80 8.69 -16.04
C ASN A 134 -1.46 8.61 -15.31
N MET A 135 -1.50 8.13 -14.06
CA MET A 135 -0.34 8.04 -13.19
C MET A 135 0.05 6.58 -13.02
N VAL A 136 1.31 6.25 -13.24
CA VAL A 136 1.84 4.90 -13.04
C VAL A 136 3.00 4.96 -12.06
N PHE A 137 2.89 4.19 -10.98
CA PHE A 137 3.96 3.93 -10.02
C PHE A 137 4.39 2.48 -10.19
N ASP A 138 5.60 2.24 -10.70
CA ASP A 138 6.04 0.90 -11.09
C ASP A 138 7.44 0.59 -10.57
N GLY A 139 7.57 -0.57 -9.90
CA GLY A 139 8.86 -1.07 -9.43
C GLY A 139 9.48 -0.26 -8.31
N LEU A 140 8.67 0.23 -7.39
CA LEU A 140 9.06 1.07 -6.27
C LEU A 140 8.99 0.30 -4.94
N ILE A 141 9.93 0.55 -4.05
CA ILE A 141 9.93 0.01 -2.70
C ILE A 141 9.67 1.14 -1.71
N PHE A 142 8.58 1.03 -0.96
CA PHE A 142 8.25 1.93 0.14
C PHE A 142 8.50 1.19 1.44
N ASP A 143 9.47 1.64 2.23
CA ASP A 143 9.81 1.05 3.52
C ASP A 143 9.92 2.15 4.58
N ASP A 144 8.99 2.19 5.53
CA ASP A 144 9.06 3.18 6.62
C ASP A 144 10.25 2.92 7.56
N GLY A 145 10.86 1.78 7.45
CA GLY A 145 12.11 1.44 8.10
C GLY A 145 12.04 1.55 9.62
N GLN A 146 13.06 2.16 10.20
CA GLN A 146 13.13 2.35 11.65
C GLN A 146 12.14 3.39 12.17
N ALA A 147 11.55 4.20 11.30
CA ALA A 147 10.53 5.18 11.68
C ALA A 147 9.19 4.53 12.04
N GLN A 148 8.99 3.26 11.72
CA GLN A 148 7.73 2.54 11.93
C GLN A 148 7.27 2.53 13.39
N SER A 149 8.15 2.45 14.36
CA SER A 149 7.80 1.82 15.61
C SER A 149 8.23 2.48 16.89
N TYR A 150 9.05 3.50 16.88
CA TYR A 150 9.53 4.09 18.12
C TYR A 150 9.00 5.50 18.33
N HIS A 151 8.65 5.77 19.59
CA HIS A 151 8.45 7.14 19.98
C HIS A 151 9.80 7.87 19.91
N PRO A 152 9.88 8.99 19.17
CA PRO A 152 11.13 9.65 18.89
C PRO A 152 11.91 10.12 20.13
N VAL A 153 11.19 10.44 21.21
CA VAL A 153 11.78 10.97 22.45
C VAL A 153 11.99 9.86 23.49
N LYS A 154 11.09 8.87 23.55
CA LYS A 154 11.12 7.83 24.58
C LYS A 154 11.93 6.59 24.19
N GLY A 155 12.22 6.43 22.91
CA GLY A 155 12.99 5.30 22.42
C GLY A 155 12.26 3.96 22.58
N LYS A 156 13.02 2.89 22.65
CA LYS A 156 12.54 1.52 22.84
C LYS A 156 12.10 1.33 24.28
N PRO A 157 10.85 0.88 24.56
CA PRO A 157 10.42 0.58 25.92
C PRO A 157 11.24 -0.56 26.55
N GLU A 158 11.43 -0.48 27.85
CA GLU A 158 12.07 -1.54 28.61
C GLU A 158 11.29 -2.85 28.50
N GLY A 159 11.99 -3.96 28.33
CA GLY A 159 11.38 -5.29 28.17
C GLY A 159 10.83 -5.60 26.77
N VAL A 160 10.93 -4.68 25.82
CA VAL A 160 10.61 -4.91 24.42
C VAL A 160 11.90 -5.17 23.66
N GLU A 161 12.18 -6.43 23.33
CA GLU A 161 13.40 -6.79 22.60
C GLU A 161 13.42 -6.25 21.19
N THR A 162 12.28 -6.08 20.64
CA THR A 162 12.07 -5.68 19.26
C THR A 162 11.32 -4.37 19.20
N GLY A 163 11.53 -3.63 18.20
CA GLY A 163 11.16 -2.30 17.92
C GLY A 163 9.78 -1.78 18.22
N MET A 164 8.91 -2.49 18.83
CA MET A 164 7.59 -1.98 19.13
C MET A 164 7.54 -1.15 20.40
N TRP A 165 7.01 0.02 20.27
CA TRP A 165 6.72 0.86 21.40
C TRP A 165 5.25 0.78 21.79
N LEU A 166 5.01 0.17 22.95
CA LEU A 166 3.70 0.07 23.58
C LEU A 166 3.64 1.05 24.75
N GLU A 167 3.50 2.33 24.49
CA GLU A 167 3.01 3.18 25.56
C GLU A 167 1.50 2.95 25.70
N PRO A 168 1.01 2.68 26.91
CA PRO A 168 -0.42 2.72 27.14
C PRO A 168 -0.93 4.08 26.68
N PRO A 169 -2.02 4.10 25.92
CA PRO A 169 -2.58 5.36 25.45
C PRO A 169 -2.85 6.28 26.65
N ALA A 170 -2.62 7.56 26.46
CA ALA A 170 -3.05 8.56 27.41
C ALA A 170 -4.54 8.34 27.72
N LYS A 171 -4.95 8.50 28.97
CA LYS A 171 -6.30 8.21 29.46
C LYS A 171 -7.37 8.70 28.46
N GLY A 172 -8.13 7.78 27.89
CA GLY A 172 -9.15 8.06 26.88
C GLY A 172 -8.69 8.03 25.42
N ASN A 173 -7.41 7.78 25.15
CA ASN A 173 -6.89 7.59 23.81
C ASN A 173 -6.41 6.15 23.63
N THR A 174 -7.02 5.39 22.72
CA THR A 174 -6.66 4.01 22.41
C THR A 174 -5.54 3.88 21.36
N GLN A 175 -5.03 5.00 20.85
CA GLN A 175 -4.02 5.01 19.81
C GLN A 175 -2.62 5.11 20.41
N PHE A 176 -1.77 4.17 20.06
CA PHE A 176 -0.35 4.32 20.33
C PHE A 176 0.20 5.48 19.48
N PRO A 177 1.06 6.32 20.05
CA PRO A 177 1.77 7.33 19.29
C PRO A 177 2.84 6.67 18.42
N SER A 178 2.44 5.83 17.47
CA SER A 178 3.29 5.34 16.42
C SER A 178 3.64 6.47 15.45
N ALA A 179 4.65 6.26 14.64
CA ALA A 179 4.84 7.10 13.46
C ALA A 179 3.53 7.05 12.65
N LYS A 180 2.83 8.16 12.60
CA LYS A 180 1.51 8.27 11.95
C LYS A 180 1.65 8.31 10.43
N ARG A 181 2.55 7.51 9.88
CA ARG A 181 2.91 7.65 8.48
C ARG A 181 2.32 6.53 7.65
N TYR A 182 1.60 6.93 6.63
CA TYR A 182 1.27 6.08 5.50
C TYR A 182 2.50 5.89 4.61
N LEU A 183 2.55 4.84 3.82
CA LEU A 183 3.55 4.78 2.74
C LEU A 183 3.07 5.62 1.55
N VAL A 184 1.82 5.43 1.14
CA VAL A 184 1.18 6.28 0.14
C VAL A 184 -0.14 6.81 0.69
N TYR A 185 -0.33 8.11 0.59
CA TYR A 185 -1.53 8.80 1.04
C TYR A 185 -2.03 9.77 -0.01
N SER A 186 -3.34 9.83 -0.20
CA SER A 186 -4.00 10.86 -0.99
C SER A 186 -4.98 11.61 -0.11
N ALA A 187 -4.95 12.94 -0.18
CA ALA A 187 -5.78 13.81 0.65
C ALA A 187 -7.28 13.66 0.36
N THR A 188 -8.11 13.81 1.39
CA THR A 188 -9.58 13.74 1.27
C THR A 188 -10.17 14.76 0.30
N ALA A 189 -9.49 15.86 0.06
CA ALA A 189 -9.89 16.90 -0.87
C ALA A 189 -9.37 16.69 -2.31
N ASN A 190 -8.73 15.56 -2.58
CA ASN A 190 -8.24 15.24 -3.90
C ASN A 190 -9.41 14.98 -4.86
N ARG A 191 -9.53 15.78 -5.92
CA ARG A 191 -10.60 15.70 -6.92
C ARG A 191 -10.08 15.31 -8.31
N ALA A 192 -8.99 14.55 -8.37
CA ALA A 192 -8.45 14.09 -9.64
C ALA A 192 -9.44 13.18 -10.38
N GLU A 193 -9.55 13.37 -11.68
CA GLU A 193 -10.30 12.52 -12.59
C GLU A 193 -9.33 11.82 -13.55
N GLY A 194 -9.36 10.49 -13.57
CA GLY A 194 -8.52 9.64 -14.40
C GLY A 194 -7.94 8.47 -13.61
N ASP A 195 -6.90 7.85 -14.12
CA ASP A 195 -6.42 6.57 -13.62
C ASP A 195 -5.11 6.69 -12.83
N ILE A 196 -4.96 5.84 -11.83
CA ILE A 196 -3.74 5.68 -11.05
C ILE A 196 -3.43 4.18 -10.90
N THR A 197 -2.21 3.80 -11.22
CA THR A 197 -1.76 2.41 -11.17
C THR A 197 -0.53 2.28 -10.26
N PHE A 198 -0.57 1.32 -9.36
CA PHE A 198 0.60 0.83 -8.62
C PHE A 198 0.87 -0.60 -9.07
N LYS A 199 2.05 -0.86 -9.60
CA LYS A 199 2.43 -2.21 -10.01
C LYS A 199 3.86 -2.56 -9.68
N ASN A 200 4.11 -3.83 -9.41
CA ASN A 200 5.44 -4.34 -9.07
C ASN A 200 6.08 -3.60 -7.88
N CYS A 201 5.26 -3.09 -6.97
CA CYS A 201 5.72 -2.32 -5.82
C CYS A 201 5.77 -3.18 -4.56
N LEU A 202 6.67 -2.81 -3.64
CA LEU A 202 6.74 -3.35 -2.29
C LEU A 202 6.36 -2.27 -1.29
N PHE A 203 5.33 -2.54 -0.48
CA PHE A 203 4.87 -1.69 0.62
C PHE A 203 5.21 -2.37 1.94
N LEU A 204 6.24 -1.90 2.60
CA LEU A 204 6.90 -2.58 3.71
C LEU A 204 6.97 -1.71 4.96
N ASN A 205 6.68 -2.32 6.11
CA ASN A 205 6.89 -1.72 7.42
C ASN A 205 6.14 -0.38 7.64
N ALA A 206 4.93 -0.24 7.17
CA ALA A 206 4.17 0.99 7.38
C ALA A 206 3.81 1.20 8.86
N GLY A 207 4.06 2.39 9.37
CA GLY A 207 3.63 2.80 10.72
C GLY A 207 2.15 3.17 10.81
N ASN A 208 1.42 3.09 9.71
CA ASN A 208 -0.02 3.30 9.57
C ASN A 208 -0.52 2.44 8.38
N ILE A 209 -1.66 2.76 7.78
CA ILE A 209 -2.13 2.13 6.55
C ILE A 209 -1.05 2.27 5.48
N ALA A 210 -0.70 1.17 4.80
CA ALA A 210 0.35 1.25 3.80
C ALA A 210 -0.08 2.13 2.62
N VAL A 211 -1.19 1.81 1.98
CA VAL A 211 -1.76 2.63 0.91
C VAL A 211 -3.17 3.07 1.29
N ASN A 212 -3.37 4.38 1.43
CA ASN A 212 -4.66 4.98 1.77
C ASN A 212 -5.01 6.07 0.76
N LEU A 213 -5.81 5.71 -0.25
CA LEU A 213 -6.14 6.60 -1.35
C LEU A 213 -7.58 7.09 -1.28
N ASN A 214 -7.74 8.40 -1.32
CA ASN A 214 -8.98 9.04 -1.73
C ASN A 214 -8.90 9.37 -3.22
N TRP A 215 -9.69 8.72 -4.04
CA TRP A 215 -9.77 9.03 -5.46
C TRP A 215 -11.15 9.57 -5.80
N TYR A 216 -11.24 10.50 -6.75
CA TYR A 216 -12.50 11.17 -6.99
C TYR A 216 -13.29 10.52 -8.13
N LYS A 217 -12.60 10.19 -9.23
CA LYS A 217 -13.21 9.56 -10.40
C LYS A 217 -12.18 8.84 -11.26
N GLY A 218 -12.54 7.68 -11.78
CA GLY A 218 -11.70 6.86 -12.65
C GLY A 218 -11.21 5.62 -11.95
N LYS A 219 -10.16 5.02 -12.45
CA LYS A 219 -9.66 3.73 -12.02
C LYS A 219 -8.46 3.84 -11.09
N VAL A 220 -8.51 3.09 -10.00
CA VAL A 220 -7.34 2.81 -9.15
C VAL A 220 -6.96 1.35 -9.38
N LYS A 221 -5.79 1.09 -9.96
CA LYS A 221 -5.30 -0.27 -10.15
C LYS A 221 -4.11 -0.55 -9.24
N MET A 222 -4.16 -1.66 -8.53
CA MET A 222 -3.05 -2.21 -7.75
C MET A 222 -2.80 -3.63 -8.22
N GLU A 223 -1.70 -3.85 -8.93
CA GLU A 223 -1.39 -5.11 -9.58
C GLU A 223 0.02 -5.58 -9.25
N ASN A 224 0.16 -6.84 -8.91
CA ASN A 224 1.46 -7.45 -8.69
C ASN A 224 2.30 -6.74 -7.62
N ASN A 225 1.68 -6.37 -6.49
CA ASN A 225 2.37 -5.72 -5.39
C ASN A 225 2.49 -6.66 -4.18
N VAL A 226 3.49 -6.39 -3.35
CA VAL A 226 3.63 -7.02 -2.03
C VAL A 226 3.39 -5.98 -0.94
N PHE A 227 2.48 -6.29 -0.02
CA PHE A 227 2.21 -5.53 1.21
C PHE A 227 2.63 -6.39 2.39
N CYS A 228 3.63 -5.97 3.14
CA CYS A 228 4.17 -6.81 4.21
C CYS A 228 4.49 -6.00 5.46
N ASN A 229 4.06 -6.51 6.61
CA ASN A 229 4.32 -5.91 7.92
C ASN A 229 3.83 -4.47 8.07
N ASN A 230 2.57 -4.25 7.72
CA ASN A 230 1.94 -2.93 7.76
C ASN A 230 0.96 -2.82 8.94
N LEU A 231 0.86 -1.63 9.53
CA LEU A 231 -0.13 -1.35 10.56
C LEU A 231 -1.50 -1.06 9.95
N MET A 232 -2.53 -1.34 10.69
CA MET A 232 -3.94 -1.02 10.46
C MET A 232 -4.53 -1.67 9.22
N VAL A 233 -4.10 -1.30 8.02
CA VAL A 233 -4.61 -1.84 6.76
C VAL A 233 -3.48 -1.88 5.73
N GLY A 234 -3.39 -2.95 4.97
CA GLY A 234 -2.46 -3.03 3.84
C GLY A 234 -2.86 -2.05 2.74
N ALA A 235 -4.07 -2.18 2.21
CA ALA A 235 -4.57 -1.30 1.16
C ALA A 235 -6.02 -0.87 1.43
N ASN A 236 -6.28 0.41 1.24
CA ASN A 236 -7.60 1.03 1.35
C ASN A 236 -7.79 2.09 0.27
N VAL A 237 -8.88 1.96 -0.50
CA VAL A 237 -9.32 2.98 -1.45
C VAL A 237 -10.71 3.45 -1.06
N TYR A 238 -10.91 4.74 -1.05
CA TYR A 238 -12.21 5.34 -0.78
C TYR A 238 -12.44 6.56 -1.69
N SER A 239 -13.68 6.99 -1.79
CA SER A 239 -14.03 8.13 -2.62
C SER A 239 -14.78 9.18 -1.82
N SER A 240 -14.38 10.44 -1.97
CA SER A 240 -15.13 11.61 -1.54
C SER A 240 -16.15 12.08 -2.57
N ASN A 241 -16.24 11.42 -3.73
CA ASN A 241 -17.27 11.71 -4.72
C ASN A 241 -18.64 11.36 -4.14
N PRO A 242 -19.63 12.28 -4.17
CA PRO A 242 -20.97 11.98 -3.68
C PRO A 242 -21.74 10.96 -4.54
N LYS A 243 -21.27 10.71 -5.78
CA LYS A 243 -21.84 9.68 -6.66
C LYS A 243 -21.10 8.36 -6.44
N PRO A 244 -21.77 7.32 -5.96
CA PRO A 244 -21.18 6.00 -5.82
C PRO A 244 -20.76 5.41 -7.17
N GLY A 245 -19.66 4.65 -7.19
CA GLY A 245 -19.19 3.93 -8.37
C GLY A 245 -18.49 4.79 -9.45
N GLU A 246 -18.24 6.07 -9.17
CA GLU A 246 -17.37 6.88 -10.05
C GLU A 246 -15.89 6.51 -9.92
N VAL A 247 -15.54 5.75 -8.88
CA VAL A 247 -14.22 5.16 -8.70
C VAL A 247 -14.33 3.64 -8.79
N GLU A 248 -13.51 3.05 -9.64
CA GLU A 248 -13.30 1.62 -9.75
C GLU A 248 -11.93 1.28 -9.14
N TRP A 249 -11.87 0.26 -8.29
CA TRP A 249 -10.63 -0.23 -7.71
C TRP A 249 -10.42 -1.68 -8.10
N GLU A 250 -9.37 -1.91 -8.88
CA GLU A 250 -8.86 -3.25 -9.24
C GLU A 250 -7.68 -3.59 -8.33
N PHE A 251 -7.83 -4.66 -7.57
CA PHE A 251 -6.79 -5.17 -6.67
C PHE A 251 -6.47 -6.61 -7.07
N GLU A 252 -5.47 -6.78 -7.96
CA GLU A 252 -5.20 -8.03 -8.64
C GLU A 252 -3.79 -8.57 -8.33
N LYS A 253 -3.69 -9.85 -8.10
CA LYS A 253 -2.39 -10.54 -7.92
C LYS A 253 -1.46 -9.85 -6.93
N ASN A 254 -2.00 -9.39 -5.81
CA ASN A 254 -1.20 -8.82 -4.74
C ASN A 254 -1.02 -9.84 -3.61
N THR A 255 0.12 -9.76 -2.92
CA THR A 255 0.38 -10.53 -1.70
C THR A 255 0.34 -9.60 -0.49
N VAL A 256 -0.54 -9.87 0.46
CA VAL A 256 -0.73 -9.07 1.68
C VAL A 256 -0.51 -9.97 2.89
N LEU A 257 0.59 -9.74 3.61
CA LEU A 257 0.96 -10.54 4.78
C LEU A 257 1.33 -9.66 5.97
N PHE A 258 1.04 -10.14 7.18
CA PHE A 258 1.38 -9.49 8.44
C PHE A 258 0.81 -8.08 8.57
N THR A 259 -0.51 -7.99 8.59
CA THR A 259 -1.17 -6.72 8.90
C THR A 259 -1.55 -6.66 10.37
N TRP A 260 -1.15 -5.58 11.03
CA TRP A 260 -1.22 -5.44 12.49
C TRP A 260 -2.26 -4.41 12.93
N SER A 261 -2.80 -4.58 14.13
CA SER A 261 -3.63 -3.57 14.79
C SER A 261 -2.77 -2.46 15.40
N ARG A 262 -3.33 -1.28 15.58
CA ARG A 262 -2.67 -0.18 16.31
C ARG A 262 -2.64 -0.40 17.81
N THR A 263 -3.48 -1.26 18.33
CA THR A 263 -3.61 -1.51 19.76
C THR A 263 -3.43 -2.98 20.08
N SER A 264 -2.93 -3.27 21.28
CA SER A 264 -2.83 -4.64 21.77
C SER A 264 -4.18 -5.31 22.02
N GLU A 265 -5.26 -4.55 22.04
CA GLU A 265 -6.60 -5.05 22.33
C GLU A 265 -7.38 -5.47 21.08
N LEU A 266 -6.82 -5.32 19.90
CA LEU A 266 -7.45 -5.63 18.60
C LEU A 266 -8.78 -4.88 18.37
N SER A 267 -8.95 -3.75 19.02
CA SER A 267 -10.14 -2.92 18.86
C SER A 267 -10.05 -1.99 17.65
N ASP A 268 -8.90 -1.89 17.02
CA ASP A 268 -8.62 -0.85 16.06
C ASP A 268 -7.85 -1.34 14.84
N MET A 269 -8.59 -1.92 13.90
CA MET A 269 -8.09 -2.38 12.60
C MET A 269 -7.09 -3.54 12.71
N GLY A 270 -6.43 -3.88 11.66
CA GLY A 270 -5.59 -5.06 11.49
C GLY A 270 -6.12 -5.88 10.32
N PHE A 271 -6.43 -5.18 9.22
CA PHE A 271 -7.06 -5.74 8.03
C PHE A 271 -6.08 -5.82 6.88
N GLY A 272 -6.03 -6.95 6.21
CA GLY A 272 -5.22 -7.06 5.00
C GLY A 272 -5.64 -6.04 3.94
N VAL A 273 -6.91 -6.07 3.57
CA VAL A 273 -7.50 -5.17 2.58
C VAL A 273 -8.83 -4.62 3.12
N ARG A 274 -9.14 -3.39 2.78
CA ARG A 274 -10.41 -2.76 3.17
C ARG A 274 -11.14 -2.19 1.96
N THR A 275 -12.37 -2.66 1.74
CA THR A 275 -13.30 -2.06 0.78
C THR A 275 -14.23 -1.08 1.50
N THR A 276 -14.38 0.11 0.94
CA THR A 276 -15.19 1.18 1.53
C THR A 276 -16.29 1.65 0.59
N GLY A 277 -17.33 2.27 1.14
CA GLY A 277 -18.45 2.79 0.37
C GLY A 277 -18.04 3.77 -0.74
N ASN A 278 -18.86 3.89 -1.75
CA ASN A 278 -18.71 4.71 -2.95
C ASN A 278 -17.64 4.26 -3.95
N VAL A 279 -17.00 3.10 -3.74
CA VAL A 279 -16.00 2.54 -4.67
C VAL A 279 -16.50 1.19 -5.18
N LYS A 280 -16.53 1.00 -6.49
CA LYS A 280 -16.65 -0.33 -7.10
C LYS A 280 -15.31 -1.02 -6.91
N SER A 281 -15.29 -2.23 -6.37
CA SER A 281 -14.03 -2.93 -6.02
C SER A 281 -14.00 -4.33 -6.59
N GLU A 282 -12.90 -4.69 -7.23
CA GLU A 282 -12.60 -6.01 -7.77
C GLU A 282 -11.33 -6.53 -7.09
N LEU A 283 -11.45 -7.63 -6.34
CA LEU A 283 -10.33 -8.30 -5.67
C LEU A 283 -10.12 -9.65 -6.35
N GLU A 284 -9.06 -9.79 -7.15
CA GLU A 284 -8.83 -10.97 -7.96
C GLU A 284 -7.44 -11.57 -7.73
N ASP A 285 -7.40 -12.90 -7.57
CA ASP A 285 -6.16 -13.69 -7.51
C ASP A 285 -5.15 -13.22 -6.46
N ASN A 286 -5.60 -12.61 -5.36
CA ASN A 286 -4.70 -12.15 -4.31
C ASN A 286 -4.36 -13.25 -3.31
N ILE A 287 -3.26 -13.08 -2.60
CA ILE A 287 -2.93 -13.83 -1.38
C ILE A 287 -3.07 -12.88 -0.19
N ILE A 288 -3.96 -13.18 0.74
CA ILE A 288 -4.26 -12.34 1.91
C ILE A 288 -4.19 -13.18 3.18
N GLY A 289 -3.14 -13.02 3.96
CA GLY A 289 -2.93 -13.86 5.13
C GLY A 289 -2.23 -13.16 6.29
N LEU A 290 -2.22 -13.85 7.43
CA LEU A 290 -1.50 -13.43 8.63
C LEU A 290 -1.90 -12.02 9.10
N SER A 291 -3.17 -11.66 8.93
CA SER A 291 -3.73 -10.42 9.48
C SER A 291 -4.18 -10.65 10.92
N VAL A 292 -3.90 -9.72 11.83
CA VAL A 292 -4.24 -9.92 13.25
C VAL A 292 -5.74 -9.87 13.51
N LEU A 293 -6.52 -9.25 12.64
CA LEU A 293 -7.97 -9.20 12.80
C LEU A 293 -8.68 -9.88 11.64
N THR A 294 -8.61 -9.34 10.44
CA THR A 294 -9.25 -9.99 9.28
C THR A 294 -8.46 -9.79 7.99
N GLY A 295 -8.60 -10.72 7.07
CA GLY A 295 -8.01 -10.61 5.74
C GLY A 295 -8.67 -9.49 4.93
N TRP A 296 -9.99 -9.53 4.81
CA TRP A 296 -10.78 -8.56 4.06
C TRP A 296 -11.87 -7.91 4.93
N ASP A 297 -11.83 -6.61 5.09
CA ASP A 297 -12.85 -5.82 5.79
C ASP A 297 -13.72 -5.05 4.79
N ASN A 298 -15.01 -5.39 4.73
CA ASN A 298 -16.02 -4.65 3.97
C ASN A 298 -16.76 -3.69 4.91
N THR A 299 -16.39 -2.42 4.89
CA THR A 299 -17.07 -1.42 5.72
C THR A 299 -18.42 -1.02 5.14
N LYS A 300 -19.38 -0.66 6.00
CA LYS A 300 -20.72 -0.21 5.59
C LYS A 300 -21.47 -1.23 4.73
N GLY A 301 -21.46 -2.48 5.13
CA GLY A 301 -22.04 -3.61 4.41
C GLY A 301 -23.54 -3.53 4.03
N ASN A 302 -24.24 -2.45 4.38
CA ASN A 302 -25.63 -2.21 3.96
C ASN A 302 -25.75 -1.24 2.79
N ASP A 303 -24.66 -0.74 2.25
CA ASP A 303 -24.72 0.19 1.13
C ASP A 303 -25.01 -0.58 -0.16
N LYS A 304 -26.27 -0.55 -0.59
CA LYS A 304 -26.74 -1.21 -1.82
C LYS A 304 -26.11 -0.63 -3.10
N THR A 305 -25.37 0.46 -2.98
CA THR A 305 -24.70 1.09 -4.12
C THR A 305 -23.29 0.54 -4.36
N LYS A 306 -22.76 -0.28 -3.43
CA LYS A 306 -21.47 -0.93 -3.62
C LYS A 306 -21.60 -2.05 -4.64
N LYS A 307 -20.58 -2.15 -5.45
CA LYS A 307 -20.34 -3.26 -6.34
C LYS A 307 -18.97 -3.82 -5.99
N ILE A 308 -18.96 -4.97 -5.34
CA ILE A 308 -17.75 -5.64 -4.93
C ILE A 308 -17.75 -7.02 -5.54
N GLU A 309 -16.68 -7.35 -6.22
CA GLU A 309 -16.39 -8.70 -6.72
C GLU A 309 -15.08 -9.17 -6.07
N ALA A 310 -15.12 -10.36 -5.47
CA ALA A 310 -13.95 -11.00 -4.89
C ALA A 310 -13.85 -12.41 -5.45
N GLU A 311 -12.85 -12.68 -6.28
CA GLU A 311 -12.74 -13.94 -7.01
C GLU A 311 -11.34 -14.52 -6.96
N GLY A 312 -11.26 -15.81 -6.76
CA GLY A 312 -10.01 -16.55 -6.86
C GLY A 312 -8.94 -16.18 -5.83
N ASN A 313 -9.27 -15.50 -4.75
CA ASN A 313 -8.30 -15.11 -3.73
C ASN A 313 -7.95 -16.28 -2.80
N VAL A 314 -6.75 -16.25 -2.25
CA VAL A 314 -6.29 -17.21 -1.25
C VAL A 314 -6.21 -16.52 0.11
N PHE A 315 -6.93 -17.05 1.11
CA PHE A 315 -6.92 -16.55 2.47
C PHE A 315 -6.30 -17.57 3.43
N PHE A 316 -5.52 -17.11 4.40
CA PHE A 316 -4.99 -18.02 5.41
C PHE A 316 -4.55 -17.33 6.70
N LEU A 317 -4.79 -17.99 7.82
CA LEU A 317 -4.33 -17.63 9.15
C LEU A 317 -4.62 -16.16 9.53
N ASN A 318 -5.72 -15.62 9.05
CA ASN A 318 -6.26 -14.36 9.51
C ASN A 318 -6.96 -14.61 10.86
N ARG A 319 -6.55 -13.92 11.93
CA ARG A 319 -6.90 -14.34 13.30
C ARG A 319 -8.36 -14.18 13.67
N GLY A 320 -9.01 -13.13 13.21
CA GLY A 320 -10.42 -12.89 13.55
C GLY A 320 -11.39 -13.56 12.57
N SER A 321 -11.08 -13.48 11.29
CA SER A 321 -11.82 -14.08 10.17
C SER A 321 -11.09 -13.83 8.85
N ASP A 322 -11.45 -14.55 7.80
CA ASP A 322 -10.93 -14.29 6.48
C ASP A 322 -11.60 -13.06 5.87
N ALA A 323 -12.89 -12.91 6.05
CA ALA A 323 -13.60 -11.66 5.77
C ALA A 323 -14.43 -11.21 6.97
N GLN A 324 -14.67 -9.90 7.04
CA GLN A 324 -15.69 -9.34 7.91
C GLN A 324 -16.50 -8.26 7.20
N VAL A 325 -17.77 -8.15 7.57
CA VAL A 325 -18.66 -7.07 7.15
C VAL A 325 -19.02 -6.23 8.36
N THR A 326 -18.58 -4.99 8.36
CA THR A 326 -18.91 -4.06 9.42
C THR A 326 -20.25 -3.41 9.15
N LYS A 327 -21.26 -3.85 9.90
CA LYS A 327 -22.63 -3.34 9.89
C LYS A 327 -22.92 -2.80 11.29
N SER A 328 -22.74 -1.50 11.48
CA SER A 328 -22.95 -0.91 12.80
C SER A 328 -24.38 -1.17 13.32
N PRO A 329 -24.59 -1.70 14.56
CA PRO A 329 -23.56 -1.95 15.59
C PRO A 329 -22.91 -3.34 15.53
N SER A 330 -23.19 -4.17 14.55
CA SER A 330 -22.73 -5.55 14.44
C SER A 330 -21.61 -5.72 13.43
N VAL A 331 -20.85 -6.78 13.61
CA VAL A 331 -19.83 -7.25 12.66
C VAL A 331 -20.16 -8.70 12.32
N VAL A 332 -20.31 -9.00 11.04
CA VAL A 332 -20.42 -10.36 10.52
C VAL A 332 -19.03 -10.83 10.15
N LYS A 333 -18.65 -12.00 10.61
CA LYS A 333 -17.35 -12.65 10.35
C LYS A 333 -17.57 -13.90 9.55
N VAL A 334 -16.82 -14.07 8.48
CA VAL A 334 -16.99 -15.17 7.53
C VAL A 334 -15.65 -15.83 7.28
N ALA A 335 -15.63 -17.17 7.32
CA ALA A 335 -14.49 -17.96 6.87
C ALA A 335 -14.50 -18.06 5.34
N VAL A 336 -13.35 -18.26 4.72
CA VAL A 336 -13.26 -18.27 3.26
C VAL A 336 -14.13 -19.36 2.62
N ASP A 337 -14.30 -20.49 3.29
CA ASP A 337 -15.11 -21.61 2.81
C ASP A 337 -16.62 -21.28 2.71
N ASP A 338 -17.07 -20.23 3.40
CA ASP A 338 -18.47 -19.79 3.47
C ASP A 338 -18.72 -18.51 2.62
N PHE A 339 -17.75 -18.02 1.83
CA PHE A 339 -17.87 -16.74 1.10
C PHE A 339 -19.00 -16.75 0.07
N GLU A 340 -19.15 -17.82 -0.70
CA GLU A 340 -20.23 -17.91 -1.70
C GLU A 340 -21.60 -17.93 -1.02
N ASP A 341 -21.73 -18.67 0.06
CA ASP A 341 -23.02 -18.82 0.75
C ASP A 341 -23.41 -17.58 1.57
N ASP A 342 -22.45 -16.96 2.25
CA ASP A 342 -22.72 -15.89 3.23
C ASP A 342 -22.55 -14.48 2.67
N LEU A 343 -21.65 -14.30 1.69
CA LEU A 343 -21.29 -12.97 1.19
C LEU A 343 -21.87 -12.67 -0.19
N GLU A 344 -21.91 -13.63 -1.13
CA GLU A 344 -22.38 -13.37 -2.49
C GLU A 344 -23.87 -12.96 -2.49
N GLY A 345 -24.18 -11.92 -3.23
CA GLY A 345 -25.52 -11.33 -3.25
C GLY A 345 -25.87 -10.51 -1.99
N ASN A 346 -25.00 -10.45 -0.99
CA ASN A 346 -25.22 -9.76 0.27
C ASN A 346 -24.24 -8.59 0.45
N TYR A 347 -24.58 -7.63 1.29
CA TYR A 347 -23.71 -6.55 1.77
C TYR A 347 -23.03 -5.71 0.66
N GLY A 348 -23.65 -5.66 -0.54
CA GLY A 348 -23.07 -4.99 -1.70
C GLY A 348 -21.97 -5.79 -2.40
N ILE A 349 -21.82 -7.06 -2.07
CA ILE A 349 -20.91 -8.00 -2.71
C ILE A 349 -21.71 -8.72 -3.80
N GLU A 350 -21.34 -8.52 -5.07
CA GLU A 350 -22.01 -9.12 -6.22
C GLU A 350 -21.47 -10.53 -6.51
N LYS A 351 -20.17 -10.75 -6.26
CA LYS A 351 -19.48 -12.02 -6.47
C LYS A 351 -18.47 -12.28 -5.35
N ALA A 352 -18.45 -13.51 -4.86
CA ALA A 352 -17.52 -13.95 -3.84
C ALA A 352 -17.03 -15.40 -4.09
N SER A 353 -16.85 -15.75 -5.36
CA SER A 353 -16.60 -17.13 -5.82
C SER A 353 -15.12 -17.47 -5.94
N GLU A 354 -14.83 -18.77 -5.98
CA GLU A 354 -13.48 -19.33 -6.19
C GLU A 354 -12.43 -18.86 -5.16
N ASN A 355 -12.85 -18.25 -4.05
CA ASN A 355 -11.96 -17.92 -2.94
C ASN A 355 -11.69 -19.16 -2.13
N VAL A 356 -10.43 -19.39 -1.75
CA VAL A 356 -10.03 -20.64 -1.09
C VAL A 356 -9.07 -20.38 0.07
N GLY A 357 -9.01 -21.33 0.99
CA GLY A 357 -7.94 -21.41 1.97
C GLY A 357 -6.61 -21.82 1.33
N LEU A 358 -5.48 -21.53 1.98
CA LEU A 358 -4.18 -21.96 1.52
C LEU A 358 -4.06 -23.50 1.59
N ALA A 359 -4.10 -24.16 0.44
CA ALA A 359 -4.07 -25.61 0.36
C ALA A 359 -2.69 -26.20 0.74
N ASP A 360 -1.60 -25.58 0.30
CA ASP A 360 -0.23 -26.02 0.61
C ASP A 360 0.63 -24.90 1.18
N PRO A 361 0.83 -24.87 2.50
CA PRO A 361 1.71 -23.88 3.15
C PRO A 361 3.16 -23.94 2.68
N LYS A 362 3.60 -25.05 2.05
CA LYS A 362 4.97 -25.17 1.51
C LYS A 362 5.28 -24.16 0.40
N ALA A 363 4.27 -23.56 -0.22
CA ALA A 363 4.45 -22.47 -1.16
C ALA A 363 5.27 -21.30 -0.56
N PHE A 364 5.22 -21.14 0.77
CA PHE A 364 5.98 -20.12 1.50
C PHE A 364 7.29 -20.62 2.11
N ASN A 365 7.66 -21.88 1.89
CA ASN A 365 8.91 -22.42 2.43
C ASN A 365 10.12 -21.70 1.83
N GLY A 366 11.00 -21.15 2.71
CA GLY A 366 12.14 -20.35 2.29
C GLY A 366 11.81 -18.95 1.74
N ARG A 367 10.52 -18.59 1.63
CA ARG A 367 10.06 -17.29 1.14
C ARG A 367 9.60 -16.34 2.24
N ILE A 368 9.08 -16.87 3.33
CA ILE A 368 8.65 -16.10 4.48
C ILE A 368 9.71 -16.13 5.58
N ASN A 369 9.94 -15.02 6.27
CA ASN A 369 10.84 -14.98 7.40
C ASN A 369 10.32 -15.87 8.53
N THR A 370 11.04 -16.95 8.84
CA THR A 370 10.57 -17.98 9.77
C THR A 370 10.49 -17.50 11.21
N ALA A 371 11.40 -16.64 11.64
CA ALA A 371 11.38 -16.06 12.99
C ALA A 371 10.17 -15.14 13.16
N PHE A 372 9.90 -14.33 12.15
CA PHE A 372 8.75 -13.42 12.12
C PHE A 372 7.43 -14.20 12.10
N LEU A 373 7.35 -15.21 11.24
CA LEU A 373 6.20 -16.11 11.16
C LEU A 373 5.96 -16.84 12.49
N ASN A 374 6.99 -17.43 13.09
CA ASN A 374 6.85 -18.15 14.34
C ASN A 374 6.37 -17.23 15.48
N ALA A 375 6.87 -16.01 15.53
CA ALA A 375 6.43 -15.04 16.51
C ALA A 375 4.95 -14.67 16.30
N PHE A 376 4.51 -14.42 15.06
CA PHE A 376 3.09 -14.18 14.75
C PHE A 376 2.21 -15.36 15.17
N LEU A 377 2.60 -16.58 14.84
CA LEU A 377 1.86 -17.80 15.17
C LEU A 377 1.80 -18.06 16.69
N SER A 378 2.78 -17.57 17.45
CA SER A 378 2.86 -17.72 18.91
C SER A 378 2.13 -16.65 19.70
N MET A 379 1.64 -15.62 19.05
CA MET A 379 0.99 -14.50 19.72
C MET A 379 -0.40 -14.86 20.24
N LYS A 380 -0.67 -14.49 21.48
CA LYS A 380 -2.01 -14.51 22.06
C LYS A 380 -2.54 -13.08 22.10
N TYR A 381 -3.38 -12.74 21.17
CA TYR A 381 -3.99 -11.41 21.15
C TYR A 381 -5.19 -11.31 22.11
N SER A 382 -6.23 -12.05 21.83
CA SER A 382 -7.42 -12.14 22.65
C SER A 382 -8.21 -13.40 22.26
N GLU A 383 -9.18 -13.76 23.07
CA GLU A 383 -10.09 -14.88 22.73
C GLU A 383 -10.88 -14.64 21.43
N LYS A 384 -11.10 -13.37 21.09
CA LYS A 384 -11.83 -12.98 19.87
C LYS A 384 -11.00 -13.09 18.59
N ALA A 385 -9.70 -13.23 18.71
CA ALA A 385 -8.76 -13.28 17.59
C ALA A 385 -7.68 -14.35 17.81
N SER A 386 -8.03 -15.45 18.48
CA SER A 386 -7.15 -16.60 18.65
C SER A 386 -7.41 -17.61 17.57
N LEU A 387 -6.33 -18.05 16.90
CA LEU A 387 -6.37 -19.17 15.99
C LEU A 387 -6.32 -20.49 16.77
N ASP A 388 -6.92 -21.53 16.21
CA ASP A 388 -6.84 -22.87 16.74
C ASP A 388 -5.39 -23.39 16.78
N ALA A 389 -4.98 -23.93 17.93
CA ALA A 389 -3.62 -24.40 18.15
C ALA A 389 -3.24 -25.56 17.21
N GLY A 390 -4.18 -26.39 16.83
CA GLY A 390 -3.97 -27.49 15.87
C GLY A 390 -3.66 -26.96 14.49
N LYS A 391 -4.44 -26.00 14.00
CA LYS A 391 -4.19 -25.32 12.70
C LYS A 391 -2.84 -24.61 12.69
N LEU A 392 -2.48 -23.90 13.77
CA LEU A 392 -1.19 -23.24 13.90
C LEU A 392 -0.02 -24.21 13.86
N ASN A 393 -0.12 -25.33 14.57
CA ASN A 393 0.94 -26.34 14.59
C ASN A 393 1.05 -27.10 13.27
N ALA A 394 -0.08 -27.36 12.60
CA ALA A 394 -0.07 -27.94 11.26
C ALA A 394 0.64 -27.02 10.26
N PHE A 395 0.39 -25.73 10.34
CA PHE A 395 1.10 -24.75 9.50
C PHE A 395 2.60 -24.69 9.82
N ARG A 396 2.98 -24.65 11.11
CA ARG A 396 4.39 -24.72 11.53
C ARG A 396 5.10 -25.92 10.95
N GLN A 397 4.48 -27.09 11.09
CA GLN A 397 5.06 -28.34 10.56
C GLN A 397 5.24 -28.27 9.05
N ALA A 398 4.26 -27.78 8.33
CA ALA A 398 4.31 -27.68 6.87
C ALA A 398 5.43 -26.75 6.37
N VAL A 399 5.77 -25.69 7.11
CA VAL A 399 6.87 -24.76 6.77
C VAL A 399 8.18 -25.09 7.52
N GLY A 400 8.30 -26.25 8.14
CA GLY A 400 9.53 -26.71 8.78
C GLY A 400 9.84 -26.07 10.14
N LEU A 401 8.84 -25.47 10.80
CA LEU A 401 8.97 -24.90 12.13
C LEU A 401 8.63 -25.92 13.22
N PRO A 402 9.24 -25.85 14.41
CA PRO A 402 8.88 -26.72 15.53
C PRO A 402 7.45 -26.46 15.98
N GLN A 403 6.76 -27.52 16.35
CA GLN A 403 5.44 -27.43 17.00
C GLN A 403 5.59 -26.81 18.40
N GLN A 404 4.63 -26.01 18.80
CA GLN A 404 4.58 -25.44 20.15
C GLN A 404 3.29 -25.87 20.84
N GLY A 405 3.43 -26.42 22.06
CA GLY A 405 2.31 -26.94 22.82
C GLY A 405 1.33 -25.90 23.35
N THR A 406 1.75 -24.67 23.53
CA THR A 406 0.91 -23.58 24.06
C THR A 406 1.27 -22.27 23.38
N ILE A 407 0.26 -21.49 23.01
CA ILE A 407 0.45 -20.12 22.53
C ILE A 407 0.74 -19.26 23.74
N VAL A 408 1.97 -18.87 23.93
CA VAL A 408 2.44 -18.32 25.22
C VAL A 408 2.87 -16.89 25.10
N SER A 409 2.58 -16.07 24.26
CA SER A 409 3.15 -14.74 24.46
C SER A 409 2.31 -13.57 24.00
N LYS A 410 2.30 -12.54 24.79
CA LYS A 410 2.19 -11.17 24.36
C LYS A 410 3.47 -10.78 23.64
N VAL A 411 3.77 -11.37 22.50
CA VAL A 411 4.90 -10.91 21.71
C VAL A 411 4.40 -9.92 20.71
N ASP A 412 4.90 -8.81 20.83
CA ASP A 412 4.68 -7.71 19.94
C ASP A 412 5.64 -7.81 18.78
N MET A 413 5.20 -8.38 17.69
CA MET A 413 5.92 -8.28 16.42
C MET A 413 5.75 -6.92 15.76
N PHE A 414 4.87 -6.14 16.25
CA PHE A 414 4.75 -4.74 15.96
C PHE A 414 6.09 -4.05 16.10
N GLY A 415 6.53 -3.36 15.12
CA GLY A 415 7.78 -2.64 15.16
C GLY A 415 9.04 -3.46 15.01
N ASN A 416 8.93 -4.76 14.88
CA ASN A 416 9.96 -5.51 14.20
C ASN A 416 9.88 -5.17 12.72
N ARG A 417 11.00 -4.75 12.19
CA ARG A 417 11.12 -4.56 10.75
C ARG A 417 11.15 -5.92 10.08
N TYR A 418 10.22 -6.13 9.17
CA TYR A 418 10.34 -7.27 8.27
C TYR A 418 11.52 -7.02 7.32
N PRO A 419 12.46 -7.97 7.19
CA PRO A 419 13.65 -7.77 6.37
C PRO A 419 13.27 -7.59 4.89
N LEU A 420 13.88 -6.60 4.23
CA LEU A 420 13.67 -6.32 2.81
C LEU A 420 13.92 -7.55 1.94
N GLU A 421 15.04 -8.26 2.20
CA GLU A 421 15.41 -9.44 1.41
C GLU A 421 14.38 -10.57 1.50
N ASP A 422 13.71 -10.71 2.64
CA ASP A 422 12.66 -11.70 2.80
C ASP A 422 11.34 -11.23 2.19
N ALA A 423 11.05 -9.93 2.24
CA ALA A 423 9.87 -9.38 1.58
C ALA A 423 9.93 -9.51 0.04
N LEU A 424 11.11 -9.35 -0.54
CA LEU A 424 11.32 -9.54 -1.98
C LEU A 424 11.09 -10.98 -2.45
N LYS A 425 11.29 -11.98 -1.58
CA LYS A 425 11.01 -13.40 -1.87
C LYS A 425 9.52 -13.71 -2.00
N LEU A 426 8.65 -12.80 -1.56
CA LEU A 426 7.20 -12.98 -1.66
C LEU A 426 6.67 -12.79 -3.08
N PHE A 427 7.43 -12.14 -3.97
CA PHE A 427 7.14 -12.17 -5.40
C PHE A 427 7.35 -13.58 -5.95
N GLY A 428 6.37 -14.10 -6.68
CA GLY A 428 6.40 -15.44 -7.24
C GLY A 428 6.21 -16.57 -6.21
N ALA A 429 5.59 -16.30 -5.05
CA ALA A 429 5.37 -17.31 -4.04
C ALA A 429 4.43 -18.42 -4.52
N MET A 430 3.42 -18.07 -5.30
CA MET A 430 2.44 -19.01 -5.84
C MET A 430 2.12 -18.62 -7.30
N ALA A 431 2.20 -19.59 -8.19
CA ALA A 431 1.87 -19.35 -9.61
C ALA A 431 0.38 -18.99 -9.77
N GLY A 432 0.12 -17.89 -10.46
CA GLY A 432 -1.23 -17.41 -10.75
C GLY A 432 -1.94 -16.70 -9.59
N LYS A 433 -1.46 -16.80 -8.36
CA LYS A 433 -2.05 -16.17 -7.17
C LYS A 433 -1.02 -15.30 -6.46
N GLY A 434 -1.46 -14.16 -5.93
CA GLY A 434 -0.58 -13.20 -5.30
C GLY A 434 0.42 -12.55 -6.26
N ALA A 435 1.40 -11.84 -5.71
CA ALA A 435 2.43 -11.17 -6.48
C ALA A 435 3.30 -12.18 -7.25
N GLN A 436 3.36 -12.00 -8.55
CA GLN A 436 4.10 -12.85 -9.48
C GLN A 436 5.55 -12.39 -9.64
N GLU A 437 6.40 -13.23 -10.19
CA GLU A 437 7.79 -12.86 -10.50
C GLU A 437 7.85 -11.66 -11.45
N ILE A 438 8.73 -10.72 -11.15
CA ILE A 438 9.00 -9.56 -12.01
C ILE A 438 10.14 -9.97 -12.95
N LYS A 439 9.84 -10.03 -14.24
CA LYS A 439 10.78 -10.40 -15.30
C LYS A 439 11.58 -9.22 -15.81
#